data_b9295fdf2f3888c1426ba128c584c635
#
_entry.id   b9295fdf2f3888c1426ba128c584c635
#
_cell.length_a   1.000
_cell.length_b   1.000
_cell.length_c   1.000
_cell.angle_alpha   90.00
_cell.angle_beta   90.00
_cell.angle_gamma   90.00
#
_symmetry.space_group_name_H-M   'P 1'
#
loop_
_entity.id
_entity.type
_entity.pdbx_description
1 polymer ?
#
loop_
_entity_poly.entity_id
_entity_poly.type
_entity_poly.pdbx_seq_one_letter_code
_entity_poly.pdbx_strand_id
1 'polypeptide(L)'
;GYVMTPHPPNSLLPYTNNSEANADAFKEINPDVTVDDSEAMIQVSVKFPIAVNLWNRDTDLMIAYTNRAWWQVYNDEFSKPFRETNYEPELFLRHYNFSGNGKWYTPLMVDFGYNHQSNGREEPLSRSWDRIFATGFFQLTPSLALSLRAWYRLPEDDNDDELTGEYRYLGYGDARAVYSLQKNTFTLMVRPGTEKLSMETTWSYPIANHIRFMIYYFNGYGETLLDYNRKSNHVGIGFSINDYLVNN
;
A
#
# COMPACT_ATOMS: atom_id res chain seq x y z
N GLY A 1 -12.13 -22.11 5.17
CA GLY A 1 -11.41 -21.42 4.07
C GLY A 1 -10.91 -20.09 4.55
N TYR A 2 -9.97 -19.48 3.81
CA TYR A 2 -9.50 -18.14 4.08
C TYR A 2 -10.27 -17.16 3.19
N VAL A 3 -10.63 -16.01 3.74
CA VAL A 3 -11.22 -14.90 2.97
C VAL A 3 -10.23 -13.74 2.99
N MET A 4 -10.00 -13.13 1.84
CA MET A 4 -9.14 -11.97 1.71
C MET A 4 -9.70 -10.79 2.52
N THR A 5 -8.90 -10.23 3.43
CA THR A 5 -9.16 -8.93 4.02
C THR A 5 -8.62 -7.86 3.08
N PRO A 6 -9.47 -7.04 2.49
CA PRO A 6 -9.03 -6.02 1.54
C PRO A 6 -8.48 -4.79 2.27
N HIS A 7 -7.39 -4.97 3.01
CA HIS A 7 -6.69 -3.88 3.69
C HIS A 7 -5.26 -4.31 4.04
N PRO A 8 -4.26 -3.40 3.91
CA PRO A 8 -2.87 -3.73 4.24
C PRO A 8 -2.70 -4.19 5.68
N PRO A 9 -1.80 -5.14 5.96
CA PRO A 9 -1.52 -5.59 7.32
C PRO A 9 -0.81 -4.51 8.14
N ASN A 10 -1.02 -4.51 9.46
CA ASN A 10 -0.17 -3.77 10.38
C ASN A 10 1.17 -4.48 10.50
N SER A 11 2.27 -3.79 10.24
CA SER A 11 3.59 -4.41 10.22
C SER A 11 4.68 -3.49 10.77
N LEU A 12 5.69 -4.12 11.35
CA LEU A 12 6.94 -3.51 11.75
C LEU A 12 8.08 -4.33 11.15
N LEU A 13 8.84 -3.72 10.28
CA LEU A 13 10.08 -4.26 9.72
C LEU A 13 11.24 -3.51 10.37
N PRO A 14 11.83 -4.03 11.46
CA PRO A 14 12.91 -3.35 12.18
C PRO A 14 14.15 -3.15 11.31
N TYR A 15 14.36 -4.03 10.34
CA TYR A 15 15.47 -3.92 9.41
C TYR A 15 14.98 -4.07 7.97
N THR A 16 15.29 -3.07 7.17
CA THR A 16 15.13 -3.08 5.73
C THR A 16 16.39 -2.51 5.08
N ASN A 17 16.64 -2.87 3.82
CA ASN A 17 17.74 -2.36 3.04
C ASN A 17 17.25 -1.99 1.63
N ASN A 18 17.46 -0.74 1.24
CA ASN A 18 17.16 -0.22 -0.08
C ASN A 18 18.47 0.08 -0.83
N SER A 19 18.85 -0.78 -1.76
CA SER A 19 20.10 -0.61 -2.55
C SER A 19 20.08 0.58 -3.53
N GLU A 20 18.92 1.24 -3.66
CA GLU A 20 18.72 2.45 -4.49
C GLU A 20 18.34 3.65 -3.61
N ALA A 21 18.74 3.64 -2.33
CA ALA A 21 18.43 4.75 -1.41
C ALA A 21 18.97 6.08 -1.95
N ASN A 22 18.17 7.14 -1.82
CA ASN A 22 18.42 8.39 -2.49
C ASN A 22 18.23 9.59 -1.55
N ALA A 23 19.28 10.42 -1.45
CA ALA A 23 19.30 11.65 -0.68
C ALA A 23 18.98 12.90 -1.49
N ASP A 24 18.84 12.83 -2.83
CA ASP A 24 18.83 14.02 -3.67
C ASP A 24 17.70 14.99 -3.35
N ALA A 25 16.51 14.50 -3.02
CA ALA A 25 15.39 15.35 -2.65
C ALA A 25 15.68 16.21 -1.40
N PHE A 26 16.52 15.71 -0.48
CA PHE A 26 16.86 16.41 0.76
C PHE A 26 18.02 17.39 0.60
N LYS A 27 18.86 17.21 -0.43
CA LYS A 27 20.03 18.07 -0.68
C LYS A 27 19.67 19.50 -1.04
N GLU A 28 18.45 19.73 -1.53
CA GLU A 28 17.96 21.08 -1.76
C GLU A 28 17.78 21.86 -0.44
N ILE A 29 17.50 21.15 0.66
CA ILE A 29 17.31 21.75 1.99
C ILE A 29 18.64 21.73 2.77
N ASN A 30 19.34 20.61 2.73
CA ASN A 30 20.62 20.42 3.42
C ASN A 30 21.58 19.64 2.51
N PRO A 31 22.58 20.32 1.89
CA PRO A 31 23.53 19.69 0.99
C PRO A 31 24.37 18.56 1.61
N ASP A 32 24.52 18.57 2.92
CA ASP A 32 25.34 17.60 3.65
C ASP A 32 24.54 16.36 4.10
N VAL A 33 23.22 16.30 3.79
CA VAL A 33 22.38 15.19 4.22
C VAL A 33 22.81 13.87 3.55
N THR A 34 22.92 12.83 4.37
CA THR A 34 23.07 11.44 3.90
C THR A 34 21.82 10.64 4.21
N VAL A 35 21.53 9.67 3.38
CA VAL A 35 20.46 8.68 3.59
C VAL A 35 21.13 7.30 3.59
N ASP A 36 20.94 6.55 4.68
CA ASP A 36 21.44 5.20 4.78
C ASP A 36 20.58 4.25 3.94
N ASP A 37 21.21 3.23 3.37
CA ASP A 37 20.51 2.14 2.69
C ASP A 37 19.64 1.33 3.66
N SER A 38 20.01 1.31 4.94
CA SER A 38 19.31 0.56 5.99
C SER A 38 18.39 1.46 6.81
N GLU A 39 17.14 1.05 6.93
CA GLU A 39 16.12 1.76 7.70
C GLU A 39 15.11 0.80 8.33
N ALA A 40 14.25 1.27 9.20
CA ALA A 40 13.07 0.54 9.65
C ALA A 40 11.83 0.99 8.86
N MET A 41 10.88 0.09 8.63
CA MET A 41 9.59 0.43 8.02
C MET A 41 8.46 0.05 8.95
N ILE A 42 7.51 0.97 9.11
CA ILE A 42 6.33 0.79 9.96
C ILE A 42 5.09 1.02 9.08
N GLN A 43 4.12 0.13 9.17
CA GLN A 43 2.81 0.32 8.56
C GLN A 43 1.72 0.10 9.58
N VAL A 44 0.85 1.10 9.72
CA VAL A 44 -0.37 1.03 10.52
C VAL A 44 -1.55 1.24 9.59
N SER A 45 -2.53 0.35 9.67
CA SER A 45 -3.66 0.34 8.77
C SER A 45 -4.91 -0.06 9.52
N VAL A 46 -5.94 0.76 9.46
CA VAL A 46 -7.22 0.54 10.11
C VAL A 46 -8.38 0.79 9.14
N LYS A 47 -9.45 0.03 9.30
CA LYS A 47 -10.65 0.15 8.50
C LYS A 47 -11.86 -0.26 9.31
N PHE A 48 -12.94 0.52 9.23
CA PHE A 48 -14.20 0.21 9.90
C PHE A 48 -15.40 0.81 9.16
N PRO A 49 -16.58 0.17 9.27
CA PRO A 49 -17.82 0.73 8.74
C PRO A 49 -18.30 1.88 9.62
N ILE A 50 -18.75 2.97 8.99
CA ILE A 50 -19.45 4.09 9.66
C ILE A 50 -20.95 4.03 9.46
N ALA A 51 -21.43 3.34 8.44
CA ALA A 51 -22.82 2.98 8.26
C ALA A 51 -22.91 1.64 7.53
N VAL A 52 -23.82 0.77 7.96
CA VAL A 52 -23.97 -0.57 7.41
C VAL A 52 -25.33 -0.77 6.74
N ASN A 53 -25.36 -1.65 5.75
CA ASN A 53 -26.55 -2.04 5.01
C ASN A 53 -27.37 -0.85 4.49
N LEU A 54 -26.69 0.12 3.91
CA LEU A 54 -27.31 1.31 3.32
C LEU A 54 -28.38 0.90 2.30
N TRP A 55 -29.53 1.54 2.38
CA TRP A 55 -30.67 1.30 1.50
C TRP A 55 -31.17 -0.16 1.47
N ASN A 56 -30.85 -0.99 2.50
CA ASN A 56 -31.13 -2.43 2.52
C ASN A 56 -30.58 -3.16 1.27
N ARG A 57 -29.34 -2.83 0.87
CA ARG A 57 -28.72 -3.31 -0.37
C ARG A 57 -27.33 -3.92 -0.19
N ASP A 58 -27.04 -4.49 0.97
CA ASP A 58 -25.73 -5.09 1.26
C ASP A 58 -24.55 -4.16 0.91
N THR A 59 -24.74 -2.88 1.26
CA THR A 59 -23.77 -1.82 0.98
C THR A 59 -23.42 -1.10 2.27
N ASP A 60 -22.13 -1.02 2.57
CA ASP A 60 -21.61 -0.34 3.74
C ASP A 60 -20.85 0.93 3.32
N LEU A 61 -20.93 1.98 4.14
CA LEU A 61 -20.06 3.12 4.04
C LEU A 61 -18.87 2.88 4.97
N MET A 62 -17.68 2.86 4.39
CA MET A 62 -16.42 2.53 5.05
C MET A 62 -15.51 3.74 5.13
N ILE A 63 -14.77 3.81 6.22
CA ILE A 63 -13.60 4.68 6.34
C ILE A 63 -12.37 3.80 6.57
N ALA A 64 -11.25 4.16 5.94
CA ALA A 64 -9.98 3.51 6.15
C ALA A 64 -8.86 4.55 6.26
N TYR A 65 -7.80 4.16 6.93
CA TYR A 65 -6.59 4.97 7.06
C TYR A 65 -5.38 4.06 7.07
N THR A 66 -4.43 4.37 6.20
CA THR A 66 -3.12 3.71 6.19
C THR A 66 -2.02 4.75 6.39
N ASN A 67 -1.10 4.44 7.28
CA ASN A 67 0.14 5.18 7.47
C ASN A 67 1.31 4.24 7.21
N ARG A 68 2.25 4.65 6.35
CA ARG A 68 3.50 3.94 6.13
C ARG A 68 4.65 4.91 6.33
N ALA A 69 5.61 4.53 7.19
CA ALA A 69 6.75 5.35 7.55
C ALA A 69 8.06 4.60 7.34
N TRP A 70 9.04 5.29 6.81
CA TRP A 70 10.42 4.82 6.60
C TRP A 70 11.34 5.61 7.53
N TRP A 71 11.92 4.91 8.49
CA TRP A 71 12.64 5.52 9.61
C TRP A 71 14.12 5.19 9.52
N GLN A 72 14.94 6.21 9.37
CA GLN A 72 16.41 6.15 9.34
C GLN A 72 16.99 5.90 10.76
N VAL A 73 16.49 4.87 11.43
CA VAL A 73 16.82 4.59 12.84
C VAL A 73 18.30 4.27 13.06
N TYR A 74 18.99 3.85 12.00
CA TYR A 74 20.42 3.51 12.02
C TYR A 74 21.33 4.66 11.60
N ASN A 75 20.76 5.78 11.11
CA ASN A 75 21.52 6.95 10.66
C ASN A 75 21.89 7.81 11.86
N ASP A 76 23.16 7.69 12.30
CA ASP A 76 23.67 8.41 13.45
C ASP A 76 24.12 9.85 13.12
N GLU A 77 24.30 10.18 11.82
CA GLU A 77 24.75 11.50 11.37
C GLU A 77 23.63 12.56 11.47
N PHE A 78 22.37 12.18 11.26
CA PHE A 78 21.22 13.08 11.18
C PHE A 78 20.12 12.82 12.21
N SER A 79 20.48 12.46 13.44
CA SER A 79 19.50 12.31 14.54
C SER A 79 18.36 11.36 14.26
N LYS A 80 18.58 10.33 13.43
CA LYS A 80 17.62 9.24 13.14
C LYS A 80 16.24 9.72 12.67
N PRO A 81 16.15 10.54 11.59
CA PRO A 81 14.88 11.10 11.16
C PRO A 81 13.98 10.05 10.47
N PHE A 82 12.69 10.34 10.39
CA PHE A 82 11.84 9.70 9.37
C PHE A 82 12.20 10.26 8.01
N ARG A 83 12.65 9.38 7.09
CA ARG A 83 12.97 9.75 5.71
C ARG A 83 11.70 10.12 4.96
N GLU A 84 10.65 9.35 5.15
CA GLU A 84 9.34 9.58 4.55
C GLU A 84 8.24 9.01 5.43
N THR A 85 7.07 9.63 5.38
CA THR A 85 5.82 9.11 5.95
C THR A 85 4.70 9.39 4.96
N ASN A 86 3.95 8.37 4.57
CA ASN A 86 2.80 8.52 3.71
C ASN A 86 1.52 8.27 4.51
N TYR A 87 0.58 9.19 4.38
CA TYR A 87 -0.74 9.19 5.02
C TYR A 87 -1.79 8.96 3.95
N GLU A 88 -2.66 7.98 4.13
CA GLU A 88 -3.63 7.56 3.11
C GLU A 88 -5.02 7.33 3.73
N PRO A 89 -5.83 8.39 3.96
CA PRO A 89 -7.23 8.26 4.30
C PRO A 89 -8.08 7.90 3.08
N GLU A 90 -9.10 7.06 3.31
CA GLU A 90 -10.05 6.62 2.30
C GLU A 90 -11.48 6.69 2.84
N LEU A 91 -12.42 7.09 1.99
CA LEU A 91 -13.86 7.00 2.22
C LEU A 91 -14.51 6.32 1.04
N PHE A 92 -15.21 5.19 1.26
CA PHE A 92 -15.74 4.40 0.17
C PHE A 92 -17.00 3.63 0.54
N LEU A 93 -17.79 3.32 -0.49
CA LEU A 93 -18.88 2.38 -0.41
C LEU A 93 -18.33 0.98 -0.72
N ARG A 94 -18.70 -0.01 0.10
CA ARG A 94 -18.44 -1.43 -0.12
C ARG A 94 -19.72 -2.15 -0.38
N HIS A 95 -19.86 -2.76 -1.53
CA HIS A 95 -20.99 -3.59 -1.89
C HIS A 95 -20.61 -5.07 -1.88
N TYR A 96 -21.53 -5.89 -1.31
CA TYR A 96 -21.41 -7.35 -1.21
C TYR A 96 -22.50 -8.04 -2.06
N ASN A 97 -22.53 -9.37 -2.03
CA ASN A 97 -23.63 -10.22 -2.55
C ASN A 97 -23.96 -10.02 -4.04
N PHE A 98 -22.94 -10.08 -4.88
CA PHE A 98 -23.17 -10.12 -6.32
C PHE A 98 -23.85 -11.43 -6.74
N SER A 99 -24.95 -11.35 -7.48
CA SER A 99 -25.74 -12.49 -7.99
C SER A 99 -24.97 -13.27 -9.06
N GLY A 100 -23.91 -14.00 -8.69
CA GLY A 100 -23.06 -14.69 -9.66
C GLY A 100 -22.91 -16.18 -9.43
N ASN A 101 -23.63 -16.76 -8.47
CA ASN A 101 -23.60 -18.21 -8.18
C ASN A 101 -22.20 -18.78 -7.92
N GLY A 102 -21.32 -18.02 -7.25
CA GLY A 102 -19.99 -18.51 -6.85
C GLY A 102 -19.02 -18.75 -8.03
N LYS A 103 -19.24 -18.14 -9.18
CA LYS A 103 -18.30 -18.22 -10.30
C LYS A 103 -17.05 -17.40 -9.96
N TRP A 104 -15.88 -17.90 -10.32
CA TRP A 104 -14.59 -17.28 -10.01
C TRP A 104 -14.44 -15.81 -10.47
N TYR A 105 -15.18 -15.41 -11.50
CA TYR A 105 -15.19 -14.04 -12.02
C TYR A 105 -16.23 -13.13 -11.37
N THR A 106 -17.05 -13.65 -10.45
CA THR A 106 -17.99 -12.84 -9.69
C THR A 106 -17.24 -12.26 -8.48
N PRO A 107 -17.18 -10.92 -8.30
CA PRO A 107 -16.52 -10.36 -7.15
C PRO A 107 -17.22 -10.76 -5.86
N LEU A 108 -16.45 -11.01 -4.81
CA LEU A 108 -16.96 -11.15 -3.44
C LEU A 108 -17.50 -9.83 -2.91
N MET A 109 -16.78 -8.76 -3.25
CA MET A 109 -17.13 -7.38 -2.90
C MET A 109 -16.48 -6.42 -3.89
N VAL A 110 -17.06 -5.22 -3.97
CA VAL A 110 -16.51 -4.10 -4.74
C VAL A 110 -16.50 -2.86 -3.85
N ASP A 111 -15.37 -2.19 -3.79
CA ASP A 111 -15.21 -0.89 -3.17
C ASP A 111 -15.21 0.19 -4.25
N PHE A 112 -15.90 1.30 -3.97
CA PHE A 112 -15.86 2.50 -4.80
C PHE A 112 -15.81 3.74 -3.91
N GLY A 113 -14.85 4.61 -4.11
CA GLY A 113 -14.71 5.77 -3.25
C GLY A 113 -13.58 6.72 -3.60
N TYR A 114 -13.26 7.53 -2.61
CA TYR A 114 -12.25 8.57 -2.65
C TYR A 114 -11.06 8.18 -1.77
N ASN A 115 -9.87 8.50 -2.26
CA ASN A 115 -8.61 8.28 -1.59
C ASN A 115 -7.76 9.55 -1.71
N HIS A 116 -7.28 10.04 -0.58
CA HIS A 116 -6.24 11.05 -0.50
C HIS A 116 -4.94 10.38 -0.06
N GLN A 117 -3.81 10.78 -0.63
CA GLN A 117 -2.51 10.35 -0.14
C GLN A 117 -1.56 11.53 -0.14
N SER A 118 -0.86 11.74 0.98
CA SER A 118 0.11 12.82 1.15
C SER A 118 1.27 12.39 2.04
N ASN A 119 2.38 13.12 1.96
CA ASN A 119 3.50 12.90 2.88
C ASN A 119 3.56 13.93 4.03
N GLY A 120 2.66 14.92 4.06
CA GLY A 120 2.58 15.90 5.13
C GLY A 120 3.80 16.81 5.27
N ARG A 121 4.61 16.92 4.21
CA ARG A 121 5.79 17.79 4.19
C ARG A 121 5.46 19.15 3.58
N GLU A 122 6.34 20.11 3.85
CA GLU A 122 6.33 21.42 3.18
C GLU A 122 7.18 21.37 1.90
N GLU A 123 6.95 22.32 1.01
CA GLU A 123 7.77 22.52 -0.19
C GLU A 123 9.27 22.64 0.15
N PRO A 124 10.19 22.09 -0.64
CA PRO A 124 10.00 21.39 -1.94
C PRO A 124 9.75 19.88 -1.80
N LEU A 125 9.58 19.35 -0.59
CA LEU A 125 9.42 17.92 -0.31
C LEU A 125 7.94 17.48 -0.27
N SER A 126 7.00 18.41 -0.33
CA SER A 126 5.57 18.14 -0.34
C SER A 126 5.19 17.23 -1.50
N ARG A 127 4.38 16.20 -1.22
CA ARG A 127 3.79 15.33 -2.25
C ARG A 127 2.40 14.92 -1.78
N SER A 128 1.42 15.15 -2.67
CA SER A 128 0.04 14.73 -2.44
C SER A 128 -0.67 14.41 -3.74
N TRP A 129 -1.74 13.65 -3.68
CA TRP A 129 -2.69 13.42 -4.76
C TRP A 129 -4.02 12.91 -4.26
N ASP A 130 -5.04 13.20 -5.04
CA ASP A 130 -6.41 12.79 -4.81
C ASP A 130 -6.91 11.87 -5.92
N ARG A 131 -7.64 10.80 -5.54
CA ARG A 131 -8.11 9.79 -6.48
C ARG A 131 -9.53 9.36 -6.19
N ILE A 132 -10.29 9.13 -7.25
CA ILE A 132 -11.47 8.28 -7.20
C ILE A 132 -11.02 6.87 -7.58
N PHE A 133 -11.44 5.87 -6.84
CA PHE A 133 -11.01 4.49 -7.10
C PHE A 133 -12.18 3.50 -7.09
N ALA A 134 -11.96 2.38 -7.77
CA ALA A 134 -12.76 1.18 -7.65
C ALA A 134 -11.86 -0.03 -7.43
N THR A 135 -12.27 -0.97 -6.56
CA THR A 135 -11.54 -2.22 -6.30
C THR A 135 -12.49 -3.38 -6.32
N GLY A 136 -12.25 -4.37 -7.17
CA GLY A 136 -12.95 -5.65 -7.14
C GLY A 136 -12.12 -6.73 -6.43
N PHE A 137 -12.77 -7.55 -5.60
CA PHE A 137 -12.14 -8.64 -4.85
C PHE A 137 -12.72 -9.98 -5.29
N PHE A 138 -11.87 -10.93 -5.66
CA PHE A 138 -12.23 -12.20 -6.25
C PHE A 138 -11.58 -13.37 -5.51
N GLN A 139 -12.33 -14.43 -5.25
CA GLN A 139 -11.79 -15.69 -4.78
C GLN A 139 -11.66 -16.64 -5.99
N LEU A 140 -10.44 -16.80 -6.50
CA LEU A 140 -10.19 -17.63 -7.69
C LEU A 140 -10.20 -19.12 -7.37
N THR A 141 -9.61 -19.48 -6.22
CA THR A 141 -9.60 -20.83 -5.65
C THR A 141 -9.68 -20.74 -4.12
N PRO A 142 -9.90 -21.85 -3.38
CA PRO A 142 -9.86 -21.80 -1.91
C PRO A 142 -8.56 -21.24 -1.30
N SER A 143 -7.47 -21.22 -2.07
CA SER A 143 -6.16 -20.76 -1.62
C SER A 143 -5.66 -19.50 -2.34
N LEU A 144 -6.37 -19.01 -3.36
CA LEU A 144 -5.91 -17.88 -4.18
C LEU A 144 -7.01 -16.82 -4.28
N ALA A 145 -6.73 -15.65 -3.79
CA ALA A 145 -7.56 -14.46 -3.93
C ALA A 145 -6.86 -13.40 -4.79
N LEU A 146 -7.64 -12.58 -5.47
CA LEU A 146 -7.17 -11.50 -6.33
C LEU A 146 -7.93 -10.22 -6.02
N SER A 147 -7.25 -9.08 -5.93
CA SER A 147 -7.87 -7.77 -6.03
C SER A 147 -7.37 -7.02 -7.27
N LEU A 148 -8.28 -6.33 -7.91
CA LEU A 148 -7.99 -5.43 -9.03
C LEU A 148 -8.47 -4.04 -8.64
N ARG A 149 -7.56 -3.08 -8.56
CA ARG A 149 -7.84 -1.69 -8.23
C ARG A 149 -7.54 -0.81 -9.43
N ALA A 150 -8.47 0.06 -9.76
CA ALA A 150 -8.28 1.12 -10.74
C ALA A 150 -8.58 2.47 -10.11
N TRP A 151 -7.91 3.53 -10.57
CA TRP A 151 -8.15 4.87 -10.09
C TRP A 151 -8.08 5.91 -11.20
N TYR A 152 -8.73 7.03 -10.93
CA TYR A 152 -8.61 8.25 -11.67
C TYR A 152 -8.09 9.34 -10.74
N ARG A 153 -6.93 9.93 -11.06
CA ARG A 153 -6.39 11.06 -10.34
C ARG A 153 -7.25 12.28 -10.60
N LEU A 154 -7.66 12.98 -9.53
CA LEU A 154 -8.34 14.26 -9.66
C LEU A 154 -7.31 15.29 -10.12
N PRO A 155 -7.66 16.10 -11.15
CA PRO A 155 -6.74 17.14 -11.64
C PRO A 155 -6.46 18.18 -10.57
N GLU A 156 -5.24 18.64 -10.51
CA GLU A 156 -4.77 19.79 -9.75
C GLU A 156 -4.31 20.87 -10.72
N ASP A 157 -4.22 22.11 -10.25
CA ASP A 157 -3.67 23.19 -11.07
C ASP A 157 -2.16 22.95 -11.30
N ASP A 158 -1.65 23.28 -12.48
CA ASP A 158 -0.25 23.01 -12.88
C ASP A 158 0.79 23.58 -11.90
N ASN A 159 0.43 24.64 -11.16
CA ASN A 159 1.32 25.24 -10.16
C ASN A 159 1.34 24.50 -8.82
N ASP A 160 0.33 23.66 -8.58
CA ASP A 160 0.14 22.90 -7.33
C ASP A 160 0.43 21.41 -7.53
N ASP A 161 0.71 20.97 -8.77
CA ASP A 161 0.98 19.55 -9.10
C ASP A 161 2.38 19.11 -8.63
N GLU A 162 2.40 18.49 -7.46
CA GLU A 162 3.61 17.95 -6.82
C GLU A 162 4.05 16.58 -7.36
N LEU A 163 3.21 15.93 -8.19
CA LEU A 163 3.43 14.59 -8.75
C LEU A 163 3.39 14.60 -10.28
N THR A 164 4.03 15.57 -10.90
CA THR A 164 4.02 15.74 -12.36
C THR A 164 4.46 14.47 -13.11
N GLY A 165 3.57 13.95 -13.98
CA GLY A 165 3.86 12.77 -14.80
C GLY A 165 3.86 11.45 -14.03
N GLU A 166 3.23 11.39 -12.87
CA GLU A 166 3.13 10.21 -12.00
C GLU A 166 2.59 8.98 -12.71
N TYR A 167 1.71 9.16 -13.69
CA TYR A 167 1.12 8.07 -14.49
C TYR A 167 2.16 7.20 -15.20
N ARG A 168 3.35 7.75 -15.46
CA ARG A 168 4.47 7.00 -16.07
C ARG A 168 4.97 5.90 -15.14
N TYR A 169 4.90 6.15 -13.83
CA TYR A 169 5.46 5.31 -12.78
C TYR A 169 4.36 4.58 -11.99
N LEU A 170 3.30 5.29 -11.62
CA LEU A 170 2.23 4.79 -10.78
C LEU A 170 1.05 4.21 -11.58
N GLY A 171 0.86 4.68 -12.82
CA GLY A 171 -0.21 4.23 -13.70
C GLY A 171 -1.60 4.56 -13.20
N TYR A 172 -2.56 3.71 -13.57
CA TYR A 172 -3.99 3.90 -13.31
C TYR A 172 -4.61 2.76 -12.50
N GLY A 173 -3.80 1.87 -11.96
CA GLY A 173 -4.30 0.75 -11.16
C GLY A 173 -3.21 -0.24 -10.76
N ASP A 174 -3.61 -1.19 -9.94
CA ASP A 174 -2.79 -2.32 -9.53
C ASP A 174 -3.60 -3.61 -9.45
N ALA A 175 -2.89 -4.72 -9.46
CA ALA A 175 -3.42 -6.06 -9.20
C ALA A 175 -2.66 -6.66 -8.02
N ARG A 176 -3.37 -7.26 -7.08
CA ARG A 176 -2.76 -7.96 -5.95
C ARG A 176 -3.31 -9.37 -5.84
N ALA A 177 -2.42 -10.35 -5.89
CA ALA A 177 -2.72 -11.75 -5.60
C ALA A 177 -2.29 -12.10 -4.18
N VAL A 178 -3.10 -12.92 -3.49
CA VAL A 178 -2.79 -13.48 -2.17
C VAL A 178 -2.96 -14.99 -2.24
N TYR A 179 -1.87 -15.71 -2.00
CA TYR A 179 -1.84 -17.16 -2.05
C TYR A 179 -1.54 -17.76 -0.67
N SER A 180 -2.42 -18.65 -0.21
CA SER A 180 -2.29 -19.37 1.06
C SER A 180 -1.87 -20.80 0.81
N LEU A 181 -0.75 -21.22 1.39
CA LEU A 181 -0.24 -22.59 1.35
C LEU A 181 0.05 -23.05 2.77
N GLN A 182 -0.85 -23.88 3.31
CA GLN A 182 -0.81 -24.30 4.73
C GLN A 182 -0.80 -23.08 5.66
N LYS A 183 0.30 -22.85 6.40
CA LYS A 183 0.50 -21.71 7.29
C LYS A 183 1.19 -20.51 6.61
N ASN A 184 1.68 -20.70 5.38
CA ASN A 184 2.35 -19.63 4.64
C ASN A 184 1.34 -18.77 3.90
N THR A 185 1.57 -17.46 3.89
CA THR A 185 0.85 -16.51 3.05
C THR A 185 1.87 -15.78 2.16
N PHE A 186 1.61 -15.80 0.86
CA PHE A 186 2.39 -15.08 -0.14
C PHE A 186 1.51 -13.99 -0.74
N THR A 187 2.05 -12.81 -0.92
CA THR A 187 1.37 -11.75 -1.67
C THR A 187 2.24 -11.28 -2.81
N LEU A 188 1.61 -10.88 -3.89
CA LEU A 188 2.24 -10.21 -5.02
C LEU A 188 1.32 -9.08 -5.45
N MET A 189 1.81 -7.85 -5.40
CA MET A 189 1.19 -6.70 -6.04
C MET A 189 2.01 -6.33 -7.27
N VAL A 190 1.32 -6.02 -8.35
CA VAL A 190 1.90 -5.50 -9.59
C VAL A 190 1.17 -4.22 -9.94
N ARG A 191 1.93 -3.15 -10.14
CA ARG A 191 1.44 -1.83 -10.52
C ARG A 191 2.12 -1.38 -11.81
N PRO A 192 1.40 -1.46 -12.94
CA PRO A 192 1.92 -1.01 -14.21
C PRO A 192 1.75 0.51 -14.33
N GLY A 193 2.86 1.23 -14.41
CA GLY A 193 2.88 2.58 -14.96
C GLY A 193 2.83 2.53 -16.49
N THR A 194 2.62 3.65 -17.14
CA THR A 194 2.63 3.67 -18.62
C THR A 194 4.02 3.45 -19.20
N GLU A 195 5.08 3.70 -18.43
CA GLU A 195 6.48 3.51 -18.85
C GLU A 195 7.25 2.55 -17.94
N LYS A 196 6.85 2.41 -16.68
CA LYS A 196 7.56 1.66 -15.65
C LYS A 196 6.65 0.66 -14.97
N LEU A 197 7.25 -0.41 -14.47
CA LEU A 197 6.56 -1.45 -13.72
C LEU A 197 7.07 -1.47 -12.29
N SER A 198 6.17 -1.67 -11.34
CA SER A 198 6.52 -1.85 -9.92
C SER A 198 5.88 -3.12 -9.39
N MET A 199 6.58 -3.77 -8.49
CA MET A 199 6.08 -4.95 -7.80
C MET A 199 6.44 -4.92 -6.31
N GLU A 200 5.49 -5.38 -5.49
CA GLU A 200 5.67 -5.61 -4.06
C GLU A 200 5.32 -7.07 -3.77
N THR A 201 6.16 -7.77 -3.05
CA THR A 201 5.86 -9.13 -2.61
C THR A 201 6.15 -9.30 -1.13
N THR A 202 5.33 -10.10 -0.47
CA THR A 202 5.56 -10.49 0.92
C THR A 202 5.40 -11.98 1.09
N TRP A 203 6.15 -12.53 2.03
CA TRP A 203 5.90 -13.84 2.60
C TRP A 203 5.72 -13.70 4.09
N SER A 204 4.73 -14.38 4.66
CA SER A 204 4.52 -14.40 6.11
C SER A 204 4.21 -15.79 6.63
N TYR A 205 4.65 -16.04 7.88
CA TYR A 205 4.45 -17.29 8.60
C TYR A 205 4.07 -17.00 10.06
N PRO A 206 2.99 -17.62 10.62
CA PRO A 206 2.57 -17.38 12.00
C PRO A 206 3.60 -17.95 12.98
N ILE A 207 4.04 -17.12 13.92
CA ILE A 207 4.99 -17.48 14.99
C ILE A 207 4.37 -17.44 16.38
N ALA A 208 3.28 -16.65 16.54
CA ALA A 208 2.49 -16.59 17.75
C ALA A 208 1.04 -16.24 17.40
N ASN A 209 0.16 -16.21 18.43
CA ASN A 209 -1.21 -15.72 18.23
C ASN A 209 -1.18 -14.28 17.73
N HIS A 210 -1.79 -14.03 16.57
CA HIS A 210 -1.88 -12.73 15.93
C HIS A 210 -0.54 -12.10 15.48
N ILE A 211 0.58 -12.83 15.59
CA ILE A 211 1.90 -12.35 15.13
C ILE A 211 2.42 -13.29 14.07
N ARG A 212 2.82 -12.71 12.95
CA ARG A 212 3.45 -13.42 11.84
C ARG A 212 4.85 -12.85 11.59
N PHE A 213 5.82 -13.71 11.39
CA PHE A 213 7.09 -13.32 10.79
C PHE A 213 6.85 -12.93 9.34
N MET A 214 7.53 -11.89 8.84
CA MET A 214 7.29 -11.32 7.52
C MET A 214 8.61 -11.01 6.83
N ILE A 215 8.70 -11.37 5.55
CA ILE A 215 9.69 -10.88 4.60
C ILE A 215 8.96 -10.00 3.59
N TYR A 216 9.55 -8.85 3.28
CA TYR A 216 9.07 -7.87 2.36
C TYR A 216 10.08 -7.64 1.24
N TYR A 217 9.61 -7.47 0.03
CA TYR A 217 10.42 -7.07 -1.10
C TYR A 217 9.64 -6.13 -2.01
N PHE A 218 10.26 -5.02 -2.38
CA PHE A 218 9.75 -4.07 -3.36
C PHE A 218 10.80 -3.84 -4.44
N ASN A 219 10.36 -3.80 -5.70
CA ASN A 219 11.18 -3.38 -6.82
C ASN A 219 10.34 -2.56 -7.79
N GLY A 220 10.80 -1.35 -8.08
CA GLY A 220 10.10 -0.45 -9.00
C GLY A 220 10.07 0.98 -8.51
N TYR A 221 8.97 1.67 -8.77
CA TYR A 221 8.81 3.11 -8.58
C TYR A 221 7.61 3.40 -7.66
N GLY A 222 7.67 4.52 -6.92
CA GLY A 222 6.56 4.92 -6.06
C GLY A 222 6.32 3.97 -4.90
N GLU A 223 7.37 3.46 -4.27
CA GLU A 223 7.27 2.85 -2.95
C GLU A 223 6.88 3.91 -1.93
N THR A 224 7.43 5.11 -2.05
CA THR A 224 7.08 6.33 -1.30
C THR A 224 6.59 7.40 -2.27
N LEU A 225 5.84 8.38 -1.77
CA LEU A 225 5.42 9.53 -2.58
C LEU A 225 6.61 10.41 -2.98
N LEU A 226 7.56 10.60 -2.08
CA LEU A 226 8.76 11.39 -2.37
C LEU A 226 9.56 10.81 -3.53
N ASP A 227 9.64 9.47 -3.58
CA ASP A 227 10.39 8.74 -4.61
C ASP A 227 9.48 8.16 -5.70
N TYR A 228 8.33 8.80 -5.99
CA TYR A 228 7.36 8.27 -6.96
C TYR A 228 7.97 8.00 -8.34
N ASN A 229 8.92 8.81 -8.76
CA ASN A 229 9.62 8.76 -10.06
C ASN A 229 11.03 8.16 -9.96
N ARG A 230 11.43 7.63 -8.80
CA ARG A 230 12.72 6.99 -8.57
C ARG A 230 12.56 5.51 -8.32
N LYS A 231 13.56 4.76 -8.76
CA LYS A 231 13.58 3.32 -8.53
C LYS A 231 13.96 3.03 -7.08
N SER A 232 13.22 2.10 -6.47
CA SER A 232 13.57 1.45 -5.22
C SER A 232 13.80 -0.04 -5.46
N ASN A 233 14.78 -0.59 -4.76
CA ASN A 233 15.03 -2.02 -4.67
C ASN A 233 15.24 -2.37 -3.20
N HIS A 234 14.13 -2.71 -2.54
CA HIS A 234 14.02 -2.68 -1.10
C HIS A 234 13.63 -4.06 -0.57
N VAL A 235 14.41 -4.60 0.35
CA VAL A 235 14.13 -5.85 1.06
C VAL A 235 14.02 -5.57 2.56
N GLY A 236 13.09 -6.26 3.24
CA GLY A 236 12.90 -6.08 4.69
C GLY A 236 12.48 -7.36 5.38
N ILE A 237 12.76 -7.42 6.68
CA ILE A 237 12.35 -8.51 7.56
C ILE A 237 11.73 -7.94 8.85
N GLY A 238 10.72 -8.63 9.34
CA GLY A 238 10.06 -8.23 10.58
C GLY A 238 8.79 -9.01 10.87
N PHE A 239 7.77 -8.29 11.29
CA PHE A 239 6.54 -8.89 11.81
C PHE A 239 5.31 -8.16 11.31
N SER A 240 4.21 -8.90 11.17
CA SER A 240 2.87 -8.34 11.00
C SER A 240 1.92 -8.88 12.08
N ILE A 241 0.97 -8.04 12.50
CA ILE A 241 -0.04 -8.42 13.50
C ILE A 241 -1.18 -9.20 12.84
N ASN A 242 -1.46 -8.92 11.59
CA ASN A 242 -2.45 -9.60 10.75
C ASN A 242 -1.86 -9.78 9.35
N ASP A 243 -2.55 -10.50 8.50
CA ASP A 243 -2.25 -10.56 7.07
C ASP A 243 -3.50 -10.24 6.23
N TYR A 244 -3.41 -10.44 4.93
CA TYR A 244 -4.52 -10.22 3.99
C TYR A 244 -5.61 -11.30 4.06
N LEU A 245 -5.48 -12.27 4.95
CA LEU A 245 -6.41 -13.41 5.05
C LEU A 245 -7.02 -13.50 6.45
N VAL A 246 -8.32 -13.77 6.51
CA VAL A 246 -9.03 -14.13 7.74
C VAL A 246 -9.42 -15.61 7.68
N ASN A 247 -9.18 -16.31 8.79
CA ASN A 247 -9.75 -17.65 8.98
C ASN A 247 -11.27 -17.54 9.22
N ASN A 248 -12.05 -18.22 8.40
CA ASN A 248 -13.47 -18.50 8.65
C ASN A 248 -13.63 -19.86 9.33
#